data_4dd32996098bba44c5d1a2db4aaa8dc3
#
_entry.id   4dd32996098bba44c5d1a2db4aaa8dc3
#
_cell.length_a   1.000
_cell.length_b   1.000
_cell.length_c   1.000
_cell.angle_alpha   90.00
_cell.angle_beta   90.00
_cell.angle_gamma   90.00
#
_symmetry.space_group_name_H-M   'P 1'
#
loop_
_entity.id
_entity.type
_entity.pdbx_description
1 polymer ?
#
loop_
_entity_poly.entity_id
_entity_poly.type
_entity_poly.pdbx_seq_one_letter_code
_entity_poly.pdbx_strand_id
1 'polypeptide(L)'
;MLTTIFSSIVDELTPLNAFLIIGASLLLGLLISLTYLLTHQKEGYTPSFPVTLIMLPAIIAVIILLVGNNVARAFSLAGAFSLIRFRSAPGDPKDIAYVFFTLGVGLACGMGYIGYAVLFAMILCAAMAILQIVHFGQPKTARMTLKITVPENLNFHGLFDDLLERYTVFWTRKKVKTSDFGALFEVVYDIQMKEEAEQKAFLDAIRQ
;
A
#
# COMPACT_ATOMS: atom_id res chain seq x y z
N MET A 1 34.89 5.22 15.97
CA MET A 1 34.32 5.49 14.63
C MET A 1 32.84 5.08 14.51
N LEU A 2 32.42 3.88 14.94
CA LEU A 2 31.02 3.49 14.93
C LEU A 2 30.13 4.36 15.86
N THR A 3 30.60 4.72 17.03
CA THR A 3 29.89 5.57 17.99
C THR A 3 29.52 6.96 17.46
N THR A 4 30.34 7.51 16.56
CA THR A 4 30.11 8.84 15.96
C THR A 4 29.02 8.82 14.89
N ILE A 5 28.81 7.68 14.20
CA ILE A 5 27.77 7.52 13.17
C ILE A 5 26.38 7.39 13.82
N PHE A 6 26.32 6.90 15.07
CA PHE A 6 25.09 6.71 15.81
C PHE A 6 24.81 7.81 16.86
N SER A 7 25.67 8.84 16.98
CA SER A 7 25.38 10.01 17.78
C SER A 7 24.40 10.95 17.08
N SER A 8 23.55 11.63 17.84
CA SER A 8 22.65 12.64 17.28
C SER A 8 23.45 13.83 16.74
N ILE A 9 23.11 14.29 15.54
CA ILE A 9 23.74 15.47 14.90
C ILE A 9 23.12 16.78 15.43
N VAL A 10 22.07 16.70 16.25
CA VAL A 10 21.23 17.83 16.66
C VAL A 10 21.58 18.34 18.06
N ASP A 11 22.82 18.70 18.31
CA ASP A 11 23.14 19.50 19.50
C ASP A 11 22.89 21.01 19.27
N GLU A 12 22.93 21.48 18.01
CA GLU A 12 22.54 22.83 17.62
C GLU A 12 21.85 22.81 16.24
N LEU A 13 20.72 23.52 16.12
CA LEU A 13 20.00 23.74 14.86
C LEU A 13 20.82 24.71 13.97
N THR A 14 21.83 24.19 13.29
CA THR A 14 22.54 24.96 12.26
C THR A 14 21.87 24.72 10.89
N PRO A 15 21.88 25.72 9.98
CA PRO A 15 21.36 25.53 8.63
C PRO A 15 21.99 24.36 7.88
N LEU A 16 23.27 24.08 8.17
CA LEU A 16 24.01 22.96 7.58
C LEU A 16 23.44 21.63 8.03
N ASN A 17 23.18 21.47 9.35
CA ASN A 17 22.60 20.25 9.90
C ASN A 17 21.19 19.99 9.35
N ALA A 18 20.37 21.05 9.22
CA ALA A 18 19.05 20.95 8.60
C ALA A 18 19.14 20.47 7.14
N PHE A 19 20.07 21.03 6.37
CA PHE A 19 20.30 20.62 4.98
C PHE A 19 20.72 19.14 4.86
N LEU A 20 21.64 18.70 5.74
CA LEU A 20 22.08 17.29 5.79
C LEU A 20 20.95 16.33 6.15
N ILE A 21 20.11 16.69 7.12
CA ILE A 21 18.97 15.88 7.56
C ILE A 21 17.92 15.76 6.45
N ILE A 22 17.59 16.87 5.80
CA ILE A 22 16.63 16.88 4.68
C ILE A 22 17.20 16.08 3.49
N GLY A 23 18.46 16.28 3.15
CA GLY A 23 19.14 15.55 2.09
C GLY A 23 19.18 14.04 2.35
N ALA A 24 19.55 13.63 3.57
CA ALA A 24 19.56 12.23 3.98
C ALA A 24 18.14 11.60 3.93
N SER A 25 17.12 12.31 4.41
CA SER A 25 15.74 11.82 4.39
C SER A 25 15.19 11.66 2.97
N LEU A 26 15.51 12.57 2.04
CA LEU A 26 15.17 12.44 0.62
C LEU A 26 15.86 11.24 -0.03
N LEU A 27 17.14 11.02 0.23
CA LEU A 27 17.90 9.88 -0.29
C LEU A 27 17.33 8.54 0.22
N LEU A 28 17.00 8.47 1.51
CA LEU A 28 16.36 7.28 2.07
C LEU A 28 14.95 7.08 1.53
N GLY A 29 14.17 8.15 1.35
CA GLY A 29 12.87 8.11 0.69
C GLY A 29 12.95 7.59 -0.75
N LEU A 30 13.97 8.01 -1.50
CA LEU A 30 14.24 7.52 -2.85
C LEU A 30 14.57 6.03 -2.84
N LEU A 31 15.39 5.56 -1.91
CA LEU A 31 15.70 4.13 -1.74
C LEU A 31 14.45 3.31 -1.46
N ILE A 32 13.58 3.79 -0.57
CA ILE A 32 12.29 3.13 -0.25
C ILE A 32 11.38 3.11 -1.48
N SER A 33 11.29 4.23 -2.20
CA SER A 33 10.49 4.34 -3.42
C SER A 33 10.98 3.40 -4.53
N LEU A 34 12.29 3.26 -4.71
CA LEU A 34 12.87 2.28 -5.64
C LEU A 34 12.51 0.85 -5.24
N THR A 35 12.61 0.52 -3.96
CA THR A 35 12.20 -0.80 -3.44
C THR A 35 10.72 -1.05 -3.72
N TYR A 36 9.86 -0.05 -3.51
CA TYR A 36 8.44 -0.12 -3.82
C TYR A 36 8.20 -0.40 -5.32
N LEU A 37 8.85 0.35 -6.21
CA LEU A 37 8.73 0.16 -7.66
C LEU A 37 9.15 -1.24 -8.09
N LEU A 38 10.25 -1.77 -7.53
CA LEU A 38 10.72 -3.11 -7.84
C LEU A 38 9.76 -4.20 -7.35
N THR A 39 9.10 -3.99 -6.21
CA THR A 39 8.17 -4.96 -5.63
C THR A 39 6.77 -4.91 -6.25
N HIS A 40 6.34 -3.77 -6.82
CA HIS A 40 4.96 -3.59 -7.35
C HIS A 40 4.86 -3.58 -8.88
N GLN A 41 5.91 -3.94 -9.62
CA GLN A 41 5.91 -3.93 -11.10
C GLN A 41 4.78 -4.75 -11.73
N LYS A 42 4.35 -5.85 -11.10
CA LYS A 42 3.34 -6.79 -11.64
C LYS A 42 1.92 -6.50 -11.17
N GLU A 43 1.74 -5.79 -10.05
CA GLU A 43 0.42 -5.60 -9.42
C GLU A 43 -0.27 -4.30 -9.90
N GLY A 44 0.48 -3.40 -10.54
CA GLY A 44 0.05 -2.06 -10.94
C GLY A 44 0.05 -1.10 -9.75
N TYR A 45 0.54 0.12 -9.95
CA TYR A 45 0.62 1.15 -8.91
C TYR A 45 0.16 2.50 -9.44
N THR A 46 -0.28 3.38 -8.55
CA THR A 46 -0.61 4.76 -8.90
C THR A 46 0.69 5.56 -9.08
N PRO A 47 0.94 6.19 -10.24
CA PRO A 47 2.22 6.85 -10.53
C PRO A 47 2.64 7.95 -9.53
N SER A 48 1.69 8.56 -8.84
CA SER A 48 1.94 9.58 -7.81
C SER A 48 2.43 9.01 -6.48
N PHE A 49 2.18 7.72 -6.19
CA PHE A 49 2.51 7.13 -4.90
C PHE A 49 4.02 7.02 -4.64
N PRO A 50 4.89 6.57 -5.59
CA PRO A 50 6.34 6.59 -5.42
C PRO A 50 6.91 7.98 -5.10
N VAL A 51 6.35 9.04 -5.70
CA VAL A 51 6.75 10.43 -5.41
C VAL A 51 6.40 10.80 -3.97
N THR A 52 5.24 10.38 -3.49
CA THR A 52 4.84 10.58 -2.09
C THR A 52 5.82 9.90 -1.13
N LEU A 53 6.27 8.69 -1.42
CA LEU A 53 7.23 7.95 -0.60
C LEU A 53 8.61 8.65 -0.52
N ILE A 54 9.02 9.39 -1.57
CA ILE A 54 10.24 10.20 -1.54
C ILE A 54 10.07 11.44 -0.66
N MET A 55 8.96 12.14 -0.80
CA MET A 55 8.74 13.43 -0.13
C MET A 55 8.40 13.29 1.35
N LEU A 56 7.69 12.22 1.71
CA LEU A 56 7.13 12.05 3.05
C LEU A 56 8.21 12.02 4.16
N PRO A 57 9.34 11.31 4.05
CA PRO A 57 10.39 11.33 5.07
C PRO A 57 10.97 12.74 5.27
N ALA A 58 11.15 13.51 4.19
CA ALA A 58 11.69 14.86 4.28
C ALA A 58 10.71 15.81 4.99
N ILE A 59 9.43 15.72 4.68
CA ILE A 59 8.37 16.52 5.33
C ILE A 59 8.37 16.22 6.83
N ILE A 60 8.37 14.95 7.21
CA ILE A 60 8.37 14.55 8.62
C ILE A 60 9.66 14.98 9.33
N ALA A 61 10.81 14.84 8.68
CA ALA A 61 12.09 15.27 9.25
C ALA A 61 12.08 16.79 9.56
N VAL A 62 11.57 17.61 8.64
CA VAL A 62 11.42 19.06 8.85
C VAL A 62 10.47 19.36 10.01
N ILE A 63 9.34 18.65 10.08
CA ILE A 63 8.38 18.84 11.17
C ILE A 63 9.04 18.54 12.52
N ILE A 64 9.77 17.43 12.64
CA ILE A 64 10.47 17.06 13.87
C ILE A 64 11.56 18.06 14.24
N LEU A 65 12.33 18.54 13.25
CA LEU A 65 13.32 19.60 13.47
C LEU A 65 12.68 20.86 14.06
N LEU A 66 11.52 21.28 13.54
CA LEU A 66 10.82 22.48 14.00
C LEU A 66 10.16 22.30 15.39
N VAL A 67 9.72 21.10 15.70
CA VAL A 67 9.21 20.74 17.05
C VAL A 67 10.33 20.79 18.06
N GLY A 68 11.49 20.21 17.75
CA GLY A 68 12.60 20.06 18.67
C GLY A 68 12.16 19.39 19.97
N ASN A 69 12.73 19.83 21.10
CA ASN A 69 12.40 19.31 22.43
C ASN A 69 11.19 20.00 23.09
N ASN A 70 10.36 20.71 22.34
CA ASN A 70 9.23 21.48 22.90
C ASN A 70 7.95 20.65 22.87
N VAL A 71 7.53 20.15 24.02
CA VAL A 71 6.34 19.32 24.21
C VAL A 71 5.05 20.05 23.78
N ALA A 72 4.95 21.36 24.04
CA ALA A 72 3.77 22.13 23.63
C ALA A 72 3.63 22.21 22.11
N ARG A 73 4.73 22.38 21.38
CA ARG A 73 4.72 22.34 19.90
C ARG A 73 4.33 20.97 19.38
N ALA A 74 4.81 19.90 20.01
CA ALA A 74 4.44 18.53 19.64
C ALA A 74 2.93 18.29 19.77
N PHE A 75 2.32 18.70 20.87
CA PHE A 75 0.86 18.59 21.06
C PHE A 75 0.06 19.46 20.09
N SER A 76 0.52 20.68 19.80
CA SER A 76 -0.12 21.56 18.82
C SER A 76 -0.14 20.94 17.42
N LEU A 77 0.98 20.33 17.00
CA LEU A 77 1.07 19.63 15.71
C LEU A 77 0.22 18.37 15.68
N ALA A 78 0.21 17.58 16.75
CA ALA A 78 -0.65 16.39 16.86
C ALA A 78 -2.12 16.78 16.70
N GLY A 79 -2.55 17.90 17.34
CA GLY A 79 -3.87 18.45 17.16
C GLY A 79 -4.16 18.87 15.71
N ALA A 80 -3.22 19.54 15.05
CA ALA A 80 -3.36 19.94 13.66
C ALA A 80 -3.46 18.73 12.71
N PHE A 81 -2.66 17.67 12.93
CA PHE A 81 -2.73 16.43 12.15
C PHE A 81 -4.07 15.69 12.34
N SER A 82 -4.69 15.78 13.52
CA SER A 82 -5.99 15.15 13.76
C SER A 82 -7.12 15.73 12.90
N LEU A 83 -6.95 16.96 12.41
CA LEU A 83 -7.90 17.61 11.50
C LEU A 83 -7.72 17.16 10.03
N ILE A 84 -6.58 16.55 9.70
CA ILE A 84 -6.32 16.03 8.36
C ILE A 84 -7.06 14.71 8.19
N ARG A 85 -8.20 14.79 7.52
CA ARG A 85 -8.99 13.61 7.19
C ARG A 85 -8.61 13.09 5.80
N PHE A 86 -8.03 11.90 5.74
CA PHE A 86 -7.87 11.21 4.46
C PHE A 86 -9.24 10.77 3.93
N ARG A 87 -9.67 11.35 2.83
CA ARG A 87 -10.97 10.99 2.19
C ARG A 87 -10.96 9.64 1.48
N SER A 88 -9.78 9.16 1.08
CA SER A 88 -9.59 7.86 0.45
C SER A 88 -8.53 7.09 1.22
N ALA A 89 -8.90 5.89 1.67
CA ALA A 89 -7.89 4.97 2.17
C ALA A 89 -6.96 4.56 1.01
N PRO A 90 -5.66 4.32 1.27
CA PRO A 90 -4.77 3.67 0.31
C PRO A 90 -5.43 2.39 -0.19
N GLY A 91 -5.35 2.11 -1.50
CA GLY A 91 -6.06 1.00 -2.12
C GLY A 91 -5.58 -0.38 -1.66
N ASP A 92 -4.29 -0.50 -1.29
CA ASP A 92 -3.67 -1.76 -0.84
C ASP A 92 -3.13 -1.61 0.60
N PRO A 93 -3.37 -2.61 1.48
CA PRO A 93 -2.77 -2.65 2.82
C PRO A 93 -1.23 -2.56 2.82
N LYS A 94 -0.55 -3.02 1.77
CA LYS A 94 0.89 -2.90 1.59
C LYS A 94 1.34 -1.44 1.47
N ASP A 95 0.56 -0.60 0.79
CA ASP A 95 0.85 0.84 0.63
C ASP A 95 0.88 1.53 1.99
N ILE A 96 -0.02 1.15 2.90
CA ILE A 96 -0.05 1.66 4.27
C ILE A 96 1.26 1.33 5.01
N ALA A 97 1.77 0.10 4.86
CA ALA A 97 3.04 -0.31 5.46
C ALA A 97 4.21 0.54 4.95
N TYR A 98 4.27 0.83 3.65
CA TYR A 98 5.28 1.72 3.06
C TYR A 98 5.17 3.16 3.58
N VAL A 99 3.95 3.68 3.75
CA VAL A 99 3.74 5.01 4.36
C VAL A 99 4.28 5.05 5.79
N PHE A 100 3.93 4.08 6.64
CA PHE A 100 4.45 4.02 8.01
C PHE A 100 5.97 3.82 8.05
N PHE A 101 6.52 3.08 7.11
CA PHE A 101 7.96 2.93 6.96
C PHE A 101 8.66 4.28 6.69
N THR A 102 8.16 5.04 5.72
CA THR A 102 8.72 6.37 5.40
C THR A 102 8.56 7.36 6.55
N LEU A 103 7.44 7.30 7.30
CA LEU A 103 7.25 8.07 8.53
C LEU A 103 8.32 7.76 9.57
N GLY A 104 8.59 6.47 9.83
CA GLY A 104 9.62 6.04 10.78
C GLY A 104 11.02 6.53 10.41
N VAL A 105 11.37 6.45 9.13
CA VAL A 105 12.66 6.97 8.62
C VAL A 105 12.72 8.49 8.78
N GLY A 106 11.65 9.22 8.45
CA GLY A 106 11.57 10.66 8.60
C GLY A 106 11.71 11.11 10.06
N LEU A 107 11.07 10.40 11.00
CA LEU A 107 11.21 10.64 12.44
C LEU A 107 12.66 10.46 12.90
N ALA A 108 13.31 9.35 12.51
CA ALA A 108 14.68 9.08 12.90
C ALA A 108 15.66 10.12 12.34
N CYS A 109 15.50 10.53 11.08
CA CYS A 109 16.26 11.59 10.45
C CYS A 109 16.05 12.93 11.15
N GLY A 110 14.78 13.31 11.42
CA GLY A 110 14.43 14.58 12.07
C GLY A 110 14.96 14.71 13.50
N MET A 111 15.11 13.60 14.21
CA MET A 111 15.78 13.54 15.51
C MET A 111 17.32 13.56 15.41
N GLY A 112 17.86 13.58 14.20
CA GLY A 112 19.31 13.59 13.96
C GLY A 112 19.99 12.23 14.02
N TYR A 113 19.24 11.13 14.19
CA TYR A 113 19.77 9.77 14.24
C TYR A 113 19.85 9.15 12.84
N ILE A 114 20.61 9.77 11.93
CA ILE A 114 20.74 9.35 10.53
C ILE A 114 21.27 7.91 10.42
N GLY A 115 22.25 7.52 11.26
CA GLY A 115 22.78 6.16 11.25
C GLY A 115 21.72 5.09 11.54
N TYR A 116 20.85 5.33 12.52
CA TYR A 116 19.73 4.44 12.82
C TYR A 116 18.68 4.45 11.70
N ALA A 117 18.41 5.61 11.07
CA ALA A 117 17.51 5.72 9.94
C ALA A 117 17.99 4.87 8.74
N VAL A 118 19.28 4.91 8.43
CA VAL A 118 19.89 4.09 7.37
C VAL A 118 19.77 2.60 7.69
N LEU A 119 20.13 2.21 8.92
CA LEU A 119 20.04 0.81 9.36
C LEU A 119 18.59 0.29 9.29
N PHE A 120 17.65 1.07 9.81
CA PHE A 120 16.22 0.75 9.76
C PHE A 120 15.71 0.64 8.31
N ALA A 121 16.10 1.59 7.44
CA ALA A 121 15.72 1.57 6.03
C ALA A 121 16.27 0.32 5.31
N MET A 122 17.53 -0.04 5.54
CA MET A 122 18.15 -1.21 4.93
C MET A 122 17.47 -2.51 5.35
N ILE A 123 17.21 -2.68 6.65
CA ILE A 123 16.56 -3.88 7.18
C ILE A 123 15.14 -4.04 6.59
N LEU A 124 14.34 -2.97 6.60
CA LEU A 124 12.97 -3.06 6.11
C LEU A 124 12.89 -3.20 4.58
N CYS A 125 13.75 -2.52 3.82
CA CYS A 125 13.83 -2.73 2.37
C CYS A 125 14.20 -4.19 2.05
N ALA A 126 15.18 -4.76 2.75
CA ALA A 126 15.56 -6.16 2.58
C ALA A 126 14.39 -7.10 2.95
N ALA A 127 13.71 -6.87 4.06
CA ALA A 127 12.56 -7.66 4.48
C ALA A 127 11.42 -7.62 3.46
N MET A 128 11.06 -6.41 2.97
CA MET A 128 10.02 -6.25 1.93
C MET A 128 10.40 -6.95 0.63
N ALA A 129 11.66 -6.83 0.19
CA ALA A 129 12.15 -7.51 -1.00
C ALA A 129 12.12 -9.04 -0.84
N ILE A 130 12.55 -9.58 0.29
CA ILE A 130 12.51 -11.02 0.58
C ILE A 130 11.07 -11.54 0.59
N LEU A 131 10.14 -10.87 1.28
CA LEU A 131 8.73 -11.25 1.34
C LEU A 131 8.08 -11.28 -0.04
N GLN A 132 8.46 -10.35 -0.92
CA GLN A 132 7.99 -10.31 -2.30
C GLN A 132 8.55 -11.47 -3.14
N ILE A 133 9.86 -11.78 -3.02
CA ILE A 133 10.51 -12.90 -3.73
C ILE A 133 9.91 -14.23 -3.31
N VAL A 134 9.64 -14.41 -2.03
CA VAL A 134 9.03 -15.63 -1.47
C VAL A 134 7.53 -15.71 -1.82
N HIS A 135 6.93 -14.67 -2.42
CA HIS A 135 5.49 -14.57 -2.71
C HIS A 135 4.63 -14.85 -1.46
N PHE A 136 5.09 -14.38 -0.30
CA PHE A 136 4.42 -14.64 0.97
C PHE A 136 3.01 -14.04 0.97
N GLY A 137 2.00 -14.90 1.19
CA GLY A 137 0.59 -14.48 1.25
C GLY A 137 -0.08 -14.27 -0.12
N GLN A 138 0.62 -14.47 -1.23
CA GLN A 138 -0.03 -14.43 -2.54
C GLN A 138 -0.75 -15.75 -2.80
N PRO A 139 -2.05 -15.74 -3.16
CA PRO A 139 -2.74 -16.94 -3.57
C PRO A 139 -2.11 -17.47 -4.87
N LYS A 140 -1.91 -18.80 -4.93
CA LYS A 140 -1.28 -19.48 -6.10
C LYS A 140 -2.01 -19.24 -7.42
N THR A 141 -3.28 -18.86 -7.38
CA THR A 141 -4.11 -18.56 -8.55
C THR A 141 -4.72 -17.17 -8.39
N ALA A 142 -4.69 -16.37 -9.46
CA ALA A 142 -5.24 -15.03 -9.46
C ALA A 142 -6.73 -15.04 -9.10
N ARG A 143 -7.13 -14.21 -8.14
CA ARG A 143 -8.56 -13.94 -7.90
C ARG A 143 -9.07 -13.05 -9.01
N MET A 144 -10.17 -13.45 -9.61
CA MET A 144 -10.82 -12.74 -10.70
C MET A 144 -12.20 -12.27 -10.26
N THR A 145 -12.62 -11.12 -10.78
CA THR A 145 -13.98 -10.64 -10.57
C THR A 145 -14.82 -10.99 -11.78
N LEU A 146 -15.77 -11.90 -11.60
CA LEU A 146 -16.76 -12.28 -12.60
C LEU A 146 -18.00 -11.40 -12.42
N LYS A 147 -18.40 -10.73 -13.48
CA LYS A 147 -19.65 -9.95 -13.53
C LYS A 147 -20.62 -10.62 -14.48
N ILE A 148 -21.77 -10.99 -13.98
CA ILE A 148 -22.84 -11.61 -14.76
C ILE A 148 -24.03 -10.66 -14.74
N THR A 149 -24.50 -10.27 -15.91
CA THR A 149 -25.71 -9.45 -16.06
C THR A 149 -26.86 -10.35 -16.44
N VAL A 150 -27.91 -10.34 -15.64
CA VAL A 150 -29.12 -11.16 -15.85
C VAL A 150 -30.37 -10.28 -15.87
N PRO A 151 -31.41 -10.65 -16.63
CA PRO A 151 -32.68 -9.94 -16.61
C PRO A 151 -33.37 -10.04 -15.24
N GLU A 152 -34.19 -9.05 -14.88
CA GLU A 152 -34.88 -8.98 -13.59
C GLU A 152 -35.82 -10.17 -13.35
N ASN A 153 -36.41 -10.69 -14.42
CA ASN A 153 -37.36 -11.83 -14.38
C ASN A 153 -36.66 -13.17 -14.12
N LEU A 154 -35.32 -13.23 -14.14
CA LEU A 154 -34.54 -14.44 -13.90
C LEU A 154 -34.13 -14.54 -12.42
N ASN A 155 -34.51 -15.67 -11.80
CA ASN A 155 -34.06 -15.95 -10.45
C ASN A 155 -32.59 -16.44 -10.49
N PHE A 156 -31.65 -15.55 -10.19
CA PHE A 156 -30.23 -15.84 -10.22
C PHE A 156 -29.73 -16.58 -8.98
N HIS A 157 -30.56 -16.81 -7.96
CA HIS A 157 -30.18 -17.56 -6.77
C HIS A 157 -30.00 -19.05 -7.10
N GLY A 158 -28.78 -19.54 -6.93
CA GLY A 158 -28.40 -20.93 -7.17
C GLY A 158 -28.21 -21.32 -8.65
N LEU A 159 -28.52 -20.42 -9.60
CA LEU A 159 -28.42 -20.73 -11.03
C LEU A 159 -26.99 -21.01 -11.51
N PHE A 160 -26.02 -20.33 -10.92
CA PHE A 160 -24.58 -20.43 -11.30
C PHE A 160 -23.77 -21.26 -10.32
N ASP A 161 -24.36 -21.73 -9.22
CA ASP A 161 -23.60 -22.36 -8.13
C ASP A 161 -22.93 -23.65 -8.60
N ASP A 162 -23.62 -24.51 -9.33
CA ASP A 162 -23.07 -25.77 -9.88
C ASP A 162 -21.91 -25.53 -10.85
N LEU A 163 -22.02 -24.49 -11.69
CA LEU A 163 -20.96 -24.11 -12.62
C LEU A 163 -19.75 -23.53 -11.88
N LEU A 164 -20.02 -22.68 -10.89
CA LEU A 164 -18.97 -22.11 -10.06
C LEU A 164 -18.21 -23.19 -9.27
N GLU A 165 -18.89 -24.15 -8.67
CA GLU A 165 -18.26 -25.26 -7.96
C GLU A 165 -17.41 -26.16 -8.87
N ARG A 166 -17.86 -26.36 -10.11
CA ARG A 166 -17.16 -27.18 -11.09
C ARG A 166 -15.83 -26.56 -11.54
N TYR A 167 -15.81 -25.26 -11.86
CA TYR A 167 -14.68 -24.58 -12.51
C TYR A 167 -13.81 -23.77 -11.54
N THR A 168 -14.28 -23.50 -10.29
CA THR A 168 -13.55 -22.68 -9.34
C THR A 168 -13.14 -23.45 -8.10
N VAL A 169 -11.99 -23.04 -7.49
CA VAL A 169 -11.54 -23.52 -6.18
C VAL A 169 -12.25 -22.79 -5.06
N PHE A 170 -12.54 -21.51 -5.32
CA PHE A 170 -13.23 -20.63 -4.38
C PHE A 170 -14.11 -19.66 -5.15
N TRP A 171 -15.29 -19.41 -4.64
CA TRP A 171 -16.18 -18.38 -5.14
C TRP A 171 -16.98 -17.74 -4.00
N THR A 172 -17.26 -16.46 -4.14
CA THR A 172 -18.11 -15.73 -3.21
C THR A 172 -18.84 -14.61 -3.95
N ARG A 173 -20.11 -14.41 -3.62
CA ARG A 173 -20.89 -13.31 -4.17
C ARG A 173 -20.59 -12.04 -3.39
N LYS A 174 -19.93 -11.07 -4.03
CA LYS A 174 -19.55 -9.78 -3.40
C LYS A 174 -20.72 -8.80 -3.35
N LYS A 175 -21.44 -8.67 -4.46
CA LYS A 175 -22.41 -7.60 -4.62
C LYS A 175 -23.43 -7.96 -5.70
N VAL A 176 -24.66 -7.51 -5.50
CA VAL A 176 -25.71 -7.45 -6.52
C VAL A 176 -26.06 -5.98 -6.71
N LYS A 177 -26.04 -5.51 -7.92
CA LYS A 177 -26.45 -4.16 -8.30
C LYS A 177 -27.59 -4.24 -9.30
N THR A 178 -28.50 -3.32 -9.23
CA THR A 178 -29.50 -3.09 -10.27
C THR A 178 -28.90 -2.15 -11.31
N SER A 179 -29.03 -2.49 -12.58
CA SER A 179 -28.57 -1.70 -13.73
C SER A 179 -29.74 -1.44 -14.67
N ASP A 180 -29.58 -0.50 -15.61
CA ASP A 180 -30.59 -0.15 -16.61
C ASP A 180 -32.00 0.09 -16.06
N PHE A 181 -32.11 1.10 -15.16
CA PHE A 181 -33.38 1.51 -14.57
C PHE A 181 -34.23 0.36 -13.93
N GLY A 182 -33.54 -0.69 -13.47
CA GLY A 182 -34.16 -1.83 -12.79
C GLY A 182 -34.40 -3.07 -13.67
N ALA A 183 -34.17 -2.97 -14.97
CA ALA A 183 -34.42 -4.07 -15.90
C ALA A 183 -33.39 -5.21 -15.84
N LEU A 184 -32.21 -4.95 -15.28
CA LEU A 184 -31.10 -5.91 -15.24
C LEU A 184 -30.47 -5.95 -13.84
N PHE A 185 -30.08 -7.15 -13.40
CA PHE A 185 -29.22 -7.35 -12.23
C PHE A 185 -27.78 -7.65 -12.66
N GLU A 186 -26.82 -6.89 -12.15
CA GLU A 186 -25.38 -7.20 -12.23
C GLU A 186 -24.98 -7.93 -10.96
N VAL A 187 -24.72 -9.23 -11.07
CA VAL A 187 -24.21 -10.06 -9.97
C VAL A 187 -22.69 -10.15 -10.09
N VAL A 188 -22.00 -9.72 -9.03
CA VAL A 188 -20.53 -9.68 -8.98
C VAL A 188 -20.03 -10.78 -8.06
N TYR A 189 -19.30 -11.71 -8.63
CA TYR A 189 -18.62 -12.80 -7.93
C TYR A 189 -17.13 -12.57 -7.87
N ASP A 190 -16.52 -12.92 -6.74
CA ASP A 190 -15.08 -13.09 -6.61
C ASP A 190 -14.77 -14.56 -6.77
N ILE A 191 -14.03 -14.93 -7.78
CA ILE A 191 -13.78 -16.31 -8.14
C ILE A 191 -12.28 -16.59 -8.23
N GLN A 192 -11.90 -17.82 -7.93
CA GLN A 192 -10.57 -18.35 -8.13
C GLN A 192 -10.66 -19.62 -8.97
N MET A 193 -10.22 -19.55 -10.21
CA MET A 193 -10.28 -20.69 -11.13
C MET A 193 -9.41 -21.87 -10.68
N LYS A 194 -9.81 -23.08 -11.00
CA LYS A 194 -9.00 -24.30 -10.80
C LYS A 194 -7.79 -24.29 -11.74
N GLU A 195 -8.04 -24.02 -13.01
CA GLU A 195 -7.01 -23.86 -14.03
C GLU A 195 -7.30 -22.66 -14.92
N GLU A 196 -6.28 -21.85 -15.24
CA GLU A 196 -6.45 -20.67 -16.12
C GLU A 196 -6.83 -21.07 -17.55
N ALA A 197 -6.44 -22.25 -18.00
CA ALA A 197 -6.73 -22.77 -19.35
C ALA A 197 -8.23 -23.01 -19.60
N GLU A 198 -9.05 -23.17 -18.55
CA GLU A 198 -10.48 -23.46 -18.65
C GLU A 198 -11.38 -22.22 -18.70
N GLN A 199 -10.83 -21.00 -18.70
CA GLN A 199 -11.61 -19.74 -18.68
C GLN A 199 -12.62 -19.67 -19.84
N LYS A 200 -12.23 -20.07 -21.04
CA LYS A 200 -13.11 -20.04 -22.20
C LYS A 200 -14.26 -21.01 -22.04
N ALA A 201 -13.99 -22.25 -21.63
CA ALA A 201 -15.03 -23.27 -21.43
C ALA A 201 -16.01 -22.85 -20.32
N PHE A 202 -15.50 -22.23 -19.26
CA PHE A 202 -16.33 -21.67 -18.19
C PHE A 202 -17.23 -20.53 -18.67
N LEU A 203 -16.70 -19.58 -19.45
CA LEU A 203 -17.50 -18.47 -20.00
C LEU A 203 -18.56 -18.97 -21.00
N ASP A 204 -18.23 -19.98 -21.80
CA ASP A 204 -19.15 -20.59 -22.75
C ASP A 204 -20.26 -21.37 -22.02
N ALA A 205 -19.95 -22.04 -20.91
CA ALA A 205 -20.93 -22.72 -20.07
C ALA A 205 -21.89 -21.76 -19.33
N ILE A 206 -21.44 -20.56 -18.95
CA ILE A 206 -22.31 -19.54 -18.32
C ILE A 206 -23.29 -18.92 -19.33
N ARG A 207 -22.95 -18.92 -20.62
CA ARG A 207 -23.81 -18.34 -21.69
C ARG A 207 -24.86 -19.26 -22.22
N GLN A 208 -24.80 -20.54 -21.92
CA GLN A 208 -25.83 -21.55 -22.27
C GLN A 208 -26.96 -21.51 -21.26
#